data_5a7269debc38052f37441aa33c1d210e
#
_entry.id   5a7269debc38052f37441aa33c1d210e
#
_cell.length_a   1.000
_cell.length_b   1.000
_cell.length_c   1.000
_cell.angle_alpha   90.00
_cell.angle_beta   90.00
_cell.angle_gamma   90.00
#
_symmetry.space_group_name_H-M   'P 1'
#
loop_
_entity.id
_entity.type
_entity.pdbx_description
1 polymer ?
#
loop_
_entity_poly.entity_id
_entity_poly.type
_entity_poly.pdbx_seq_one_letter_code
_entity_poly.pdbx_strand_id
1 'polypeptide(L)'
;MSDITFKMTVATNVGLVRSNNEDNFIVCLNLDEANNWFAPLSPDEVFSLGKNGCVMVVADGMGGMNAGEVASEIAINSIKDSYSAVKDFSKIVDCSNHIETFMKKIIVVADTAIKKRVKEDSSTQGMGTTIVIAWVVEDVVHVAWCGDSRAYLFNRKSGLSRLSNDHSYVQELVDTGKLDPELAFDHPNSNIITRSLGDSPVKAQPDYVCKRLSVGDY
;
A
#
# COMPACT_ATOMS: atom_id res chain seq x y z
N MET A 1 2.44 8.91 -28.21
CA MET A 1 2.20 7.78 -27.30
C MET A 1 0.69 7.61 -27.21
N SER A 2 0.17 6.38 -27.27
CA SER A 2 -1.27 6.16 -27.06
C SER A 2 -1.59 6.53 -25.62
N ASP A 3 -2.64 7.32 -25.39
CA ASP A 3 -3.10 7.67 -24.06
C ASP A 3 -3.51 6.39 -23.33
N ILE A 4 -2.87 6.12 -22.21
CA ILE A 4 -3.24 4.99 -21.35
C ILE A 4 -4.51 5.39 -20.61
N THR A 5 -5.53 4.55 -20.70
CA THR A 5 -6.78 4.71 -19.97
C THR A 5 -6.99 3.54 -19.03
N PHE A 6 -7.65 3.79 -17.90
CA PHE A 6 -7.94 2.78 -16.89
C PHE A 6 -9.31 3.01 -16.24
N LYS A 7 -9.82 1.96 -15.63
CA LYS A 7 -10.97 2.03 -14.71
C LYS A 7 -10.48 1.70 -13.31
N MET A 8 -11.11 2.29 -12.30
CA MET A 8 -10.76 2.06 -10.91
C MET A 8 -12.02 1.82 -10.09
N THR A 9 -11.94 0.87 -9.17
CA THR A 9 -12.98 0.60 -8.18
C THR A 9 -12.31 0.41 -6.83
N VAL A 10 -12.93 0.94 -5.79
CA VAL A 10 -12.49 0.78 -4.41
C VAL A 10 -13.65 0.28 -3.56
N ALA A 11 -13.33 -0.56 -2.57
CA ALA A 11 -14.30 -1.05 -1.60
C ALA A 11 -13.60 -1.33 -0.27
N THR A 12 -14.31 -1.12 0.82
CA THR A 12 -13.92 -1.55 2.16
C THR A 12 -15.15 -2.10 2.88
N ASN A 13 -14.95 -3.06 3.76
CA ASN A 13 -16.04 -3.69 4.52
C ASN A 13 -15.51 -4.26 5.83
N VAL A 14 -16.22 -4.02 6.93
CA VAL A 14 -15.85 -4.52 8.27
C VAL A 14 -15.87 -6.06 8.38
N GLY A 15 -16.50 -6.74 7.44
CA GLY A 15 -16.67 -8.19 7.46
C GLY A 15 -17.76 -8.64 8.45
N LEU A 16 -17.73 -9.94 8.80
CA LEU A 16 -18.77 -10.58 9.62
C LEU A 16 -18.37 -10.76 11.09
N VAL A 17 -17.10 -10.55 11.44
CA VAL A 17 -16.56 -10.92 12.76
C VAL A 17 -16.17 -9.69 13.57
N ARG A 18 -15.62 -8.67 12.93
CA ARG A 18 -15.16 -7.44 13.59
C ARG A 18 -16.32 -6.48 13.83
N SER A 19 -16.22 -5.67 14.89
CA SER A 19 -17.18 -4.59 15.18
C SER A 19 -16.75 -3.25 14.57
N ASN A 20 -15.47 -3.09 14.24
CA ASN A 20 -14.89 -1.90 13.65
C ASN A 20 -14.05 -2.25 12.43
N ASN A 21 -14.04 -1.36 11.45
CA ASN A 21 -13.18 -1.46 10.27
C ASN A 21 -11.93 -0.61 10.51
N GLU A 22 -10.78 -1.26 10.60
CA GLU A 22 -9.49 -0.61 10.82
C GLU A 22 -8.73 -0.38 9.50
N ASP A 23 -9.31 -0.85 8.38
CA ASP A 23 -8.76 -0.64 7.04
C ASP A 23 -8.99 0.79 6.57
N ASN A 24 -8.00 1.35 5.92
CA ASN A 24 -8.09 2.61 5.21
C ASN A 24 -7.47 2.53 3.82
N PHE A 25 -7.96 3.37 2.93
CA PHE A 25 -7.38 3.51 1.59
C PHE A 25 -7.43 4.95 1.10
N ILE A 26 -6.60 5.24 0.12
CA ILE A 26 -6.65 6.50 -0.63
C ILE A 26 -6.26 6.27 -2.09
N VAL A 27 -6.84 7.06 -2.96
CA VAL A 27 -6.58 7.04 -4.40
C VAL A 27 -6.32 8.45 -4.89
N CYS A 28 -5.32 8.60 -5.74
CA CYS A 28 -5.13 9.78 -6.57
C CYS A 28 -5.16 9.35 -8.03
N LEU A 29 -6.18 9.76 -8.76
CA LEU A 29 -6.37 9.35 -10.16
C LEU A 29 -5.39 10.02 -11.11
N ASN A 30 -4.95 11.22 -10.77
CA ASN A 30 -4.03 12.00 -11.59
C ASN A 30 -3.17 12.91 -10.70
N LEU A 31 -1.89 12.59 -10.58
CA LEU A 31 -0.93 13.40 -9.81
C LEU A 31 -0.57 14.74 -10.49
N ASP A 32 -0.96 14.96 -11.75
CA ASP A 32 -0.79 16.25 -12.42
C ASP A 32 -1.80 17.30 -11.93
N GLU A 33 -2.89 16.87 -11.31
CA GLU A 33 -3.96 17.72 -10.81
C GLU A 33 -3.87 17.88 -9.30
N ALA A 34 -3.68 19.10 -8.83
CA ALA A 34 -3.69 19.40 -7.41
C ALA A 34 -5.06 19.00 -6.79
N ASN A 35 -5.02 18.21 -5.71
CA ASN A 35 -6.19 17.77 -4.93
C ASN A 35 -7.10 16.71 -5.56
N ASN A 36 -6.63 15.92 -6.52
CA ASN A 36 -7.40 14.81 -7.07
C ASN A 36 -7.34 13.54 -6.19
N TRP A 37 -7.37 13.73 -4.87
CA TRP A 37 -7.46 12.69 -3.87
C TRP A 37 -8.92 12.50 -3.46
N PHE A 38 -9.41 11.26 -3.41
CA PHE A 38 -10.80 10.93 -3.07
C PHE A 38 -11.86 11.44 -4.05
N ALA A 39 -11.70 11.22 -5.33
CA ALA A 39 -12.82 11.34 -6.24
C ALA A 39 -13.83 10.20 -5.96
N PRO A 40 -15.15 10.48 -5.93
CA PRO A 40 -16.14 9.42 -5.94
C PRO A 40 -15.99 8.65 -7.25
N LEU A 41 -15.67 7.34 -7.13
CA LEU A 41 -15.39 6.49 -8.28
C LEU A 41 -16.70 5.85 -8.76
N SER A 42 -17.05 6.09 -10.01
CA SER A 42 -18.09 5.32 -10.70
C SER A 42 -17.45 4.08 -11.32
N PRO A 43 -18.03 2.87 -11.16
CA PRO A 43 -17.46 1.63 -11.72
C PRO A 43 -17.27 1.66 -13.24
N ASP A 44 -18.04 2.48 -13.95
CA ASP A 44 -17.99 2.59 -15.41
C ASP A 44 -17.14 3.75 -15.91
N GLU A 45 -16.64 4.59 -15.01
CA GLU A 45 -15.85 5.74 -15.37
C GLU A 45 -14.47 5.34 -15.87
N VAL A 46 -14.04 5.97 -16.96
CA VAL A 46 -12.73 5.75 -17.60
C VAL A 46 -11.88 6.97 -17.37
N PHE A 47 -10.71 6.76 -16.81
CA PHE A 47 -9.74 7.81 -16.52
C PHE A 47 -8.57 7.73 -17.49
N SER A 48 -8.01 8.87 -17.83
CA SER A 48 -6.74 8.96 -18.57
C SER A 48 -5.59 9.07 -17.58
N LEU A 49 -4.54 8.30 -17.80
CA LEU A 49 -3.34 8.36 -16.98
C LEU A 49 -2.60 9.67 -17.27
N GLY A 50 -2.41 10.49 -16.24
CA GLY A 50 -1.61 11.70 -16.32
C GLY A 50 -0.11 11.40 -16.43
N LYS A 51 0.68 12.43 -16.76
CA LYS A 51 2.14 12.32 -16.93
C LYS A 51 2.84 11.80 -15.67
N ASN A 52 2.38 12.24 -14.50
CA ASN A 52 2.94 11.82 -13.20
C ASN A 52 2.23 10.57 -12.63
N GLY A 53 1.24 10.04 -13.36
CA GLY A 53 0.59 8.79 -13.04
C GLY A 53 -0.55 8.87 -12.03
N CYS A 54 -0.98 7.69 -11.54
CA CYS A 54 -2.00 7.52 -10.52
C CYS A 54 -1.47 6.69 -9.36
N VAL A 55 -1.99 6.94 -8.14
CA VAL A 55 -1.57 6.27 -6.91
C VAL A 55 -2.75 5.65 -6.20
N MET A 56 -2.56 4.43 -5.73
CA MET A 56 -3.48 3.67 -4.89
C MET A 56 -2.75 3.24 -3.63
N VAL A 57 -3.37 3.41 -2.47
CA VAL A 57 -2.79 3.04 -1.18
C VAL A 57 -3.85 2.31 -0.35
N VAL A 58 -3.44 1.22 0.28
CA VAL A 58 -4.24 0.50 1.27
C VAL A 58 -3.40 0.33 2.54
N ALA A 59 -4.03 0.50 3.69
CA ALA A 59 -3.46 0.30 5.00
C ALA A 59 -4.45 -0.50 5.86
N ASP A 60 -3.99 -1.64 6.41
CA ASP A 60 -4.72 -2.49 7.34
C ASP A 60 -4.23 -2.19 8.76
N GLY A 61 -5.08 -1.55 9.55
CA GLY A 61 -4.78 -1.13 10.91
C GLY A 61 -4.82 -2.29 11.90
N MET A 62 -3.85 -2.30 12.82
CA MET A 62 -3.78 -3.27 13.88
C MET A 62 -3.57 -2.59 15.23
N GLY A 63 -4.23 -3.10 16.26
CA GLY A 63 -4.13 -2.59 17.62
C GLY A 63 -5.40 -2.86 18.42
N GLY A 64 -5.31 -2.83 19.76
CA GLY A 64 -6.48 -2.98 20.62
C GLY A 64 -7.25 -1.65 20.76
N MET A 65 -8.59 -1.73 21.02
CA MET A 65 -9.44 -0.59 21.40
C MET A 65 -9.39 0.63 20.45
N ASN A 66 -9.63 0.43 19.15
CA ASN A 66 -9.69 1.47 18.09
C ASN A 66 -8.34 2.12 17.73
N ALA A 67 -7.22 1.57 18.17
CA ALA A 67 -5.92 2.15 17.86
C ALA A 67 -5.45 1.83 16.42
N GLY A 68 -5.88 0.71 15.84
CA GLY A 68 -5.57 0.33 14.46
C GLY A 68 -6.12 1.31 13.43
N GLU A 69 -7.37 1.75 13.60
CA GLU A 69 -8.01 2.77 12.76
C GLU A 69 -7.21 4.08 12.73
N VAL A 70 -6.72 4.51 13.91
CA VAL A 70 -5.89 5.71 14.01
C VAL A 70 -4.55 5.52 13.29
N ALA A 71 -3.94 4.34 13.39
CA ALA A 71 -2.66 4.06 12.73
C ALA A 71 -2.80 4.05 11.20
N SER A 72 -3.82 3.37 10.66
CA SER A 72 -4.08 3.33 9.22
C SER A 72 -4.43 4.71 8.67
N GLU A 73 -5.22 5.52 9.40
CA GLU A 73 -5.53 6.91 9.01
C GLU A 73 -4.28 7.79 8.95
N ILE A 74 -3.41 7.73 9.96
CA ILE A 74 -2.15 8.47 9.97
C ILE A 74 -1.25 8.05 8.80
N ALA A 75 -1.17 6.74 8.51
CA ALA A 75 -0.39 6.24 7.40
C ALA A 75 -0.87 6.81 6.07
N ILE A 76 -2.17 6.69 5.77
CA ILE A 76 -2.79 7.18 4.54
C ILE A 76 -2.57 8.70 4.38
N ASN A 77 -2.82 9.49 5.42
CA ASN A 77 -2.64 10.93 5.38
C ASN A 77 -1.16 11.32 5.18
N SER A 78 -0.23 10.62 5.82
CA SER A 78 1.22 10.86 5.65
C SER A 78 1.69 10.59 4.22
N ILE A 79 1.15 9.55 3.57
CA ILE A 79 1.44 9.25 2.15
C ILE A 79 0.87 10.34 1.26
N LYS A 80 -0.41 10.71 1.44
CA LYS A 80 -1.06 11.81 0.71
C LYS A 80 -0.24 13.10 0.79
N ASP A 81 0.14 13.50 2.01
CA ASP A 81 0.89 14.73 2.25
C ASP A 81 2.27 14.67 1.59
N SER A 82 2.92 13.49 1.61
CA SER A 82 4.22 13.29 0.98
C SER A 82 4.16 13.47 -0.54
N TYR A 83 3.15 12.93 -1.21
CA TYR A 83 2.94 13.15 -2.65
C TYR A 83 2.55 14.60 -2.94
N SER A 84 1.65 15.18 -2.14
CA SER A 84 1.19 16.57 -2.30
C SER A 84 2.30 17.61 -2.10
N ALA A 85 3.34 17.28 -1.34
CA ALA A 85 4.50 18.13 -1.13
C ALA A 85 5.50 18.15 -2.31
N VAL A 86 5.36 17.23 -3.27
CA VAL A 86 6.23 17.16 -4.44
C VAL A 86 5.91 18.31 -5.40
N LYS A 87 6.87 19.21 -5.59
CA LYS A 87 6.73 20.36 -6.51
C LYS A 87 7.04 20.00 -7.97
N ASP A 88 7.86 18.99 -8.18
CA ASP A 88 8.35 18.60 -9.50
C ASP A 88 8.58 17.08 -9.51
N PHE A 89 7.63 16.36 -10.06
CA PHE A 89 7.70 14.91 -10.21
C PHE A 89 8.72 14.47 -11.25
N SER A 90 9.13 15.32 -12.18
CA SER A 90 10.06 14.93 -13.26
C SER A 90 11.38 14.36 -12.73
N LYS A 91 11.80 14.79 -11.54
CA LYS A 91 13.02 14.29 -10.86
C LYS A 91 12.84 12.94 -10.16
N ILE A 92 11.61 12.49 -10.02
CA ILE A 92 11.29 11.23 -9.36
C ILE A 92 10.95 10.18 -10.42
N VAL A 93 10.16 10.55 -11.43
CA VAL A 93 9.68 9.63 -12.46
C VAL A 93 10.68 9.38 -13.59
N ASP A 94 11.86 10.02 -13.59
CA ASP A 94 12.90 9.86 -14.59
C ASP A 94 13.53 8.46 -14.62
N CYS A 95 13.52 7.76 -13.47
CA CYS A 95 13.95 6.37 -13.40
C CYS A 95 13.34 5.61 -12.21
N SER A 96 13.22 4.28 -12.37
CA SER A 96 12.63 3.40 -11.34
C SER A 96 13.35 3.46 -10.00
N ASN A 97 14.66 3.69 -9.96
CA ASN A 97 15.43 3.80 -8.71
C ASN A 97 15.04 5.04 -7.90
N HIS A 98 14.70 6.16 -8.56
CA HIS A 98 14.23 7.35 -7.87
C HIS A 98 12.81 7.15 -7.34
N ILE A 99 11.95 6.49 -8.11
CA ILE A 99 10.60 6.10 -7.66
C ILE A 99 10.69 5.17 -6.44
N GLU A 100 11.51 4.11 -6.49
CA GLU A 100 11.75 3.21 -5.37
C GLU A 100 12.20 3.96 -4.11
N THR A 101 13.22 4.81 -4.26
CA THR A 101 13.77 5.58 -3.15
C THR A 101 12.71 6.49 -2.53
N PHE A 102 11.91 7.17 -3.37
CA PHE A 102 10.83 8.03 -2.91
C PHE A 102 9.75 7.22 -2.18
N MET A 103 9.26 6.13 -2.77
CA MET A 103 8.19 5.31 -2.18
C MET A 103 8.62 4.69 -0.85
N LYS A 104 9.83 4.14 -0.77
CA LYS A 104 10.37 3.62 0.49
C LYS A 104 10.51 4.71 1.56
N LYS A 105 10.96 5.90 1.17
CA LYS A 105 11.11 7.05 2.08
C LYS A 105 9.77 7.49 2.66
N ILE A 106 8.72 7.61 1.85
CA ILE A 106 7.42 8.09 2.34
C ILE A 106 6.76 7.07 3.29
N ILE A 107 6.98 5.76 3.12
CA ILE A 107 6.56 4.73 4.07
C ILE A 107 7.27 4.93 5.43
N VAL A 108 8.57 5.23 5.44
CA VAL A 108 9.31 5.54 6.67
C VAL A 108 8.82 6.86 7.32
N VAL A 109 8.37 7.83 6.53
CA VAL A 109 7.75 9.06 7.05
C VAL A 109 6.43 8.71 7.76
N ALA A 110 5.59 7.87 7.17
CA ALA A 110 4.35 7.41 7.78
C ALA A 110 4.60 6.64 9.09
N ASP A 111 5.56 5.71 9.13
CA ASP A 111 6.00 5.02 10.35
C ASP A 111 6.41 6.01 11.45
N THR A 112 7.16 7.05 11.08
CA THR A 112 7.60 8.08 12.03
C THR A 112 6.43 8.89 12.58
N ALA A 113 5.43 9.19 11.75
CA ALA A 113 4.23 9.92 12.17
C ALA A 113 3.39 9.10 13.17
N ILE A 114 3.20 7.79 12.92
CA ILE A 114 2.51 6.89 13.84
C ILE A 114 3.26 6.83 15.20
N LYS A 115 4.57 6.62 15.17
CA LYS A 115 5.41 6.58 16.39
C LYS A 115 5.40 7.90 17.18
N LYS A 116 5.28 9.02 16.48
CA LYS A 116 5.10 10.33 17.12
C LYS A 116 3.78 10.38 17.86
N ARG A 117 2.67 9.95 17.25
CA ARG A 117 1.35 9.90 17.89
C ARG A 117 1.35 9.02 19.13
N VAL A 118 1.98 7.84 19.09
CA VAL A 118 2.12 6.94 20.25
C VAL A 118 2.83 7.63 21.42
N LYS A 119 3.83 8.46 21.15
CA LYS A 119 4.54 9.21 22.20
C LYS A 119 3.71 10.34 22.80
N GLU A 120 2.83 10.95 22.01
CA GLU A 120 1.97 12.06 22.43
C GLU A 120 0.71 11.57 23.16
N ASP A 121 0.26 10.35 22.87
CA ASP A 121 -0.98 9.79 23.41
C ASP A 121 -0.78 8.30 23.75
N SER A 122 -0.57 8.03 25.03
CA SER A 122 -0.32 6.68 25.53
C SER A 122 -1.50 5.71 25.34
N SER A 123 -2.71 6.21 25.09
CA SER A 123 -3.88 5.37 24.78
C SER A 123 -3.74 4.65 23.43
N THR A 124 -2.85 5.13 22.57
CA THR A 124 -2.55 4.56 21.24
C THR A 124 -1.34 3.60 21.26
N GLN A 125 -0.86 3.24 22.44
CA GLN A 125 0.30 2.35 22.58
C GLN A 125 0.02 0.98 21.96
N GLY A 126 0.95 0.51 21.12
CA GLY A 126 0.85 -0.76 20.42
C GLY A 126 0.02 -0.70 19.13
N MET A 127 -0.43 0.49 18.72
CA MET A 127 -1.04 0.65 17.41
C MET A 127 0.00 0.49 16.31
N GLY A 128 -0.43 -0.11 15.22
CA GLY A 128 0.36 -0.27 14.01
C GLY A 128 -0.53 -0.40 12.80
N THR A 129 0.07 -0.47 11.65
CA THR A 129 -0.63 -0.72 10.39
C THR A 129 0.30 -1.34 9.36
N THR A 130 -0.25 -2.12 8.47
CA THR A 130 0.41 -2.45 7.21
C THR A 130 0.31 -1.28 6.24
N ILE A 131 1.01 -1.34 5.14
CA ILE A 131 0.82 -0.44 4.01
C ILE A 131 1.23 -1.11 2.71
N VAL A 132 0.44 -0.90 1.66
CA VAL A 132 0.81 -1.20 0.28
C VAL A 132 0.45 -0.01 -0.60
N ILE A 133 1.41 0.44 -1.40
CA ILE A 133 1.27 1.55 -2.34
C ILE A 133 1.51 1.02 -3.73
N ALA A 134 0.58 1.27 -4.65
CA ALA A 134 0.79 1.06 -6.08
C ALA A 134 0.76 2.41 -6.80
N TRP A 135 1.83 2.72 -7.52
CA TRP A 135 1.97 3.94 -8.32
C TRP A 135 2.19 3.55 -9.78
N VAL A 136 1.25 3.88 -10.63
CA VAL A 136 1.35 3.63 -12.08
C VAL A 136 1.88 4.88 -12.76
N VAL A 137 3.03 4.75 -13.40
CA VAL A 137 3.66 5.81 -14.21
C VAL A 137 3.94 5.23 -15.59
N GLU A 138 3.47 5.88 -16.63
CA GLU A 138 3.53 5.33 -17.99
C GLU A 138 2.93 3.91 -18.02
N ASP A 139 3.63 2.94 -18.59
CA ASP A 139 3.22 1.54 -18.67
C ASP A 139 3.82 0.65 -17.55
N VAL A 140 4.23 1.26 -16.42
CA VAL A 140 4.84 0.54 -15.30
C VAL A 140 4.07 0.78 -14.01
N VAL A 141 3.73 -0.30 -13.31
CA VAL A 141 3.28 -0.25 -11.91
C VAL A 141 4.50 -0.42 -10.99
N HIS A 142 4.63 0.50 -10.06
CA HIS A 142 5.61 0.48 -8.97
C HIS A 142 4.86 0.16 -7.69
N VAL A 143 5.26 -0.89 -6.99
CA VAL A 143 4.63 -1.33 -5.74
C VAL A 143 5.65 -1.29 -4.61
N ALA A 144 5.32 -0.59 -3.52
CA ALA A 144 6.09 -0.62 -2.28
C ALA A 144 5.17 -0.99 -1.12
N TRP A 145 5.65 -1.83 -0.18
CA TRP A 145 4.83 -2.31 0.91
C TRP A 145 5.63 -2.57 2.18
N CYS A 146 4.93 -2.57 3.32
CA CYS A 146 5.42 -3.04 4.61
C CYS A 146 4.24 -3.69 5.35
N GLY A 147 4.31 -4.99 5.57
CA GLY A 147 3.22 -5.79 6.12
C GLY A 147 2.81 -6.95 5.21
N ASP A 148 1.63 -7.47 5.42
CA ASP A 148 1.03 -8.59 4.68
C ASP A 148 -0.18 -8.20 3.82
N SER A 149 -0.47 -6.90 3.70
CA SER A 149 -1.37 -6.38 2.66
C SER A 149 -0.76 -6.60 1.28
N ARG A 150 -1.58 -7.07 0.33
CA ARG A 150 -1.07 -7.64 -0.92
C ARG A 150 -1.45 -6.82 -2.15
N ALA A 151 -0.53 -6.76 -3.10
CA ALA A 151 -0.76 -6.30 -4.46
C ALA A 151 -0.71 -7.48 -5.42
N TYR A 152 -1.68 -7.52 -6.34
CA TYR A 152 -1.78 -8.53 -7.39
C TYR A 152 -1.86 -7.88 -8.76
N LEU A 153 -1.37 -8.59 -9.75
CA LEU A 153 -1.58 -8.29 -11.16
C LEU A 153 -2.31 -9.47 -11.81
N PHE A 154 -3.43 -9.18 -12.46
CA PHE A 154 -4.19 -10.18 -13.18
C PHE A 154 -4.26 -9.84 -14.67
N ASN A 155 -4.03 -10.84 -15.51
CA ASN A 155 -4.27 -10.76 -16.94
C ASN A 155 -4.98 -12.03 -17.40
N ARG A 156 -5.96 -11.90 -18.29
CA ARG A 156 -6.72 -13.07 -18.77
C ARG A 156 -5.85 -14.13 -19.46
N LYS A 157 -4.69 -13.74 -19.99
CA LYS A 157 -3.76 -14.66 -20.69
C LYS A 157 -2.76 -15.30 -19.76
N SER A 158 -2.19 -14.53 -18.80
CA SER A 158 -1.14 -14.99 -17.90
C SER A 158 -1.63 -15.39 -16.52
N GLY A 159 -2.92 -15.13 -16.22
CA GLY A 159 -3.51 -15.42 -14.93
C GLY A 159 -3.18 -14.38 -13.85
N LEU A 160 -3.33 -14.78 -12.58
CA LEU A 160 -3.07 -13.97 -11.40
C LEU A 160 -1.61 -14.14 -10.96
N SER A 161 -0.94 -13.03 -10.72
CA SER A 161 0.40 -13.01 -10.10
C SER A 161 0.41 -12.07 -8.90
N ARG A 162 1.00 -12.49 -7.80
CA ARG A 162 1.22 -11.66 -6.62
C ARG A 162 2.50 -10.84 -6.84
N LEU A 163 2.40 -9.53 -6.61
CA LEU A 163 3.53 -8.60 -6.76
C LEU A 163 4.25 -8.36 -5.42
N SER A 164 3.52 -8.36 -4.30
CA SER A 164 4.08 -8.19 -2.97
C SER A 164 4.33 -9.54 -2.28
N ASN A 165 5.40 -9.68 -1.52
CA ASN A 165 5.65 -10.82 -0.65
C ASN A 165 5.33 -10.45 0.80
N ASP A 166 4.58 -11.29 1.52
CA ASP A 166 4.10 -10.93 2.85
C ASP A 166 5.26 -10.83 3.85
N HIS A 167 5.26 -9.79 4.65
CA HIS A 167 6.13 -9.69 5.82
C HIS A 167 5.46 -10.41 7.00
N SER A 168 5.37 -11.73 6.91
CA SER A 168 4.75 -12.58 7.92
C SER A 168 5.65 -13.76 8.29
N TYR A 169 5.46 -14.29 9.50
CA TYR A 169 6.20 -15.44 9.98
C TYR A 169 6.03 -16.66 9.07
N VAL A 170 4.81 -16.91 8.61
CA VAL A 170 4.54 -18.06 7.73
C VAL A 170 5.19 -17.90 6.36
N GLN A 171 5.25 -16.69 5.83
CA GLN A 171 5.94 -16.44 4.57
C GLN A 171 7.45 -16.67 4.70
N GLU A 172 8.07 -16.26 5.81
CA GLU A 172 9.49 -16.55 6.07
C GLU A 172 9.78 -18.06 6.16
N LEU A 173 8.84 -18.84 6.70
CA LEU A 173 8.94 -20.31 6.71
C LEU A 173 8.85 -20.90 5.29
N VAL A 174 7.95 -20.37 4.47
CA VAL A 174 7.79 -20.78 3.07
C VAL A 174 9.05 -20.44 2.28
N ASP A 175 9.55 -19.21 2.39
CA ASP A 175 10.72 -18.73 1.65
C ASP A 175 12.00 -19.49 2.02
N THR A 176 12.07 -19.99 3.27
CA THR A 176 13.20 -20.83 3.73
C THR A 176 12.99 -22.33 3.51
N GLY A 177 11.89 -22.73 2.85
CA GLY A 177 11.57 -24.14 2.57
C GLY A 177 11.18 -24.97 3.80
N LYS A 178 10.85 -24.31 4.92
CA LYS A 178 10.42 -24.98 6.17
C LYS A 178 8.93 -25.25 6.25
N LEU A 179 8.14 -24.62 5.38
CA LEU A 179 6.72 -24.78 5.29
C LEU A 179 6.30 -24.85 3.83
N ASP A 180 5.41 -25.82 3.51
CA ASP A 180 4.79 -25.90 2.20
C ASP A 180 3.84 -24.69 2.02
N PRO A 181 3.88 -23.96 0.88
CA PRO A 181 2.98 -22.86 0.61
C PRO A 181 1.50 -23.17 0.80
N GLU A 182 1.09 -24.41 0.49
CA GLU A 182 -0.31 -24.84 0.64
C GLU A 182 -0.77 -24.92 2.12
N LEU A 183 0.17 -25.08 3.05
CA LEU A 183 -0.10 -25.14 4.49
C LEU A 183 -0.01 -23.79 5.20
N ALA A 184 0.44 -22.74 4.51
CA ALA A 184 0.67 -21.44 5.12
C ALA A 184 -0.63 -20.79 5.61
N PHE A 185 -1.73 -20.97 4.90
CA PHE A 185 -3.02 -20.36 5.22
C PHE A 185 -3.60 -20.84 6.56
N ASP A 186 -3.53 -22.15 6.82
CA ASP A 186 -4.08 -22.78 8.03
C ASP A 186 -3.06 -22.88 9.18
N HIS A 187 -1.88 -22.29 9.04
CA HIS A 187 -0.85 -22.35 10.05
C HIS A 187 -1.26 -21.59 11.32
N PRO A 188 -1.04 -22.14 12.55
CA PRO A 188 -1.44 -21.48 13.82
C PRO A 188 -0.91 -20.05 13.99
N ASN A 189 0.23 -19.73 13.39
CA ASN A 189 0.87 -18.43 13.43
C ASN A 189 0.71 -17.63 12.12
N SER A 190 -0.33 -17.90 11.33
CA SER A 190 -0.59 -17.22 10.05
C SER A 190 -0.85 -15.71 10.23
N ASN A 191 -1.27 -15.29 11.43
CA ASN A 191 -1.55 -13.91 11.79
C ASN A 191 -0.34 -13.12 12.33
N ILE A 192 0.85 -13.73 12.39
CA ILE A 192 2.04 -13.04 12.89
C ILE A 192 2.71 -12.25 11.77
N ILE A 193 2.62 -10.93 11.85
CA ILE A 193 3.28 -9.98 10.96
C ILE A 193 4.69 -9.69 11.51
N THR A 194 5.70 -9.72 10.65
CA THR A 194 7.11 -9.51 11.04
C THR A 194 7.60 -8.10 10.75
N ARG A 195 6.91 -7.35 9.87
CA ARG A 195 7.22 -5.94 9.56
C ARG A 195 5.92 -5.16 9.38
N SER A 196 5.83 -4.01 10.04
CA SER A 196 4.69 -3.10 10.04
C SER A 196 5.14 -1.68 10.33
N LEU A 197 4.20 -0.74 10.40
CA LEU A 197 4.42 0.64 10.77
C LEU A 197 3.89 0.89 12.19
N GLY A 198 4.66 1.61 13.00
CA GLY A 198 4.21 2.17 14.27
C GLY A 198 4.48 1.30 15.51
N ASP A 199 4.26 0.01 15.44
CA ASP A 199 4.29 -0.94 16.57
C ASP A 199 5.70 -1.42 16.96
N SER A 200 6.71 -1.23 16.11
CA SER A 200 8.09 -1.65 16.34
C SER A 200 9.01 -0.47 16.67
N PRO A 201 10.00 -0.62 17.59
CA PRO A 201 10.99 0.41 17.83
C PRO A 201 11.95 0.63 16.64
N VAL A 202 12.06 -0.36 15.75
CA VAL A 202 12.88 -0.27 14.55
C VAL A 202 12.10 0.51 13.47
N LYS A 203 12.82 1.25 12.62
CA LYS A 203 12.20 1.92 11.45
C LYS A 203 11.60 0.89 10.51
N ALA A 204 10.48 1.24 9.90
CA ALA A 204 9.86 0.43 8.87
C ALA A 204 10.88 0.08 7.75
N GLN A 205 10.82 -1.16 7.30
CA GLN A 205 11.69 -1.72 6.25
C GLN A 205 10.81 -2.14 5.08
N PRO A 206 10.41 -1.20 4.20
CA PRO A 206 9.57 -1.50 3.06
C PRO A 206 10.34 -2.22 1.96
N ASP A 207 9.66 -3.15 1.30
CA ASP A 207 10.10 -3.77 0.06
C ASP A 207 9.47 -3.06 -1.15
N TYR A 208 9.99 -3.37 -2.34
CA TYR A 208 9.59 -2.74 -3.59
C TYR A 208 9.75 -3.69 -4.78
N VAL A 209 8.84 -3.53 -5.73
CA VAL A 209 8.90 -4.19 -7.04
C VAL A 209 8.33 -3.25 -8.10
N CYS A 210 8.78 -3.37 -9.34
CA CYS A 210 8.11 -2.75 -10.47
C CYS A 210 7.80 -3.78 -11.57
N LYS A 211 6.72 -3.55 -12.30
CA LYS A 211 6.25 -4.45 -13.36
C LYS A 211 5.69 -3.64 -14.51
N ARG A 212 6.12 -3.97 -15.74
CA ARG A 212 5.51 -3.40 -16.94
C ARG A 212 4.11 -3.96 -17.13
N LEU A 213 3.18 -3.07 -17.40
CA LEU A 213 1.78 -3.37 -17.64
C LEU A 213 1.53 -3.62 -19.14
N SER A 214 0.50 -4.39 -19.40
CA SER A 214 -0.03 -4.66 -20.73
C SER A 214 -1.51 -4.29 -20.80
N VAL A 215 -2.01 -4.02 -21.98
CA VAL A 215 -3.45 -3.77 -22.17
C VAL A 215 -4.25 -4.97 -21.66
N GLY A 216 -5.24 -4.71 -20.81
CA GLY A 216 -6.08 -5.73 -20.18
C GLY A 216 -5.50 -6.32 -18.89
N ASP A 217 -4.47 -5.70 -18.32
CA ASP A 217 -4.04 -5.96 -16.94
C ASP A 217 -5.00 -5.28 -15.95
N TYR A 218 -5.18 -5.97 -14.81
CA TYR A 218 -6.02 -5.55 -13.69
C TYR A 218 -5.22 -5.54 -12.41
#